data_2e9cc0c3828ad4496debab83c293698b
#
_entry.id   2e9cc0c3828ad4496debab83c293698b
#
_cell.length_a   1.000
_cell.length_b   1.000
_cell.length_c   1.000
_cell.angle_alpha   90.00
_cell.angle_beta   90.00
_cell.angle_gamma   90.00
#
_symmetry.space_group_name_H-M   'P 1'
#
loop_
_entity.id
_entity.type
_entity.pdbx_description
1 polymer ?
#
loop_
_entity_poly.entity_id
_entity_poly.type
_entity_poly.pdbx_seq_one_letter_code
_entity_poly.pdbx_strand_id
1 'polypeptide(L)'
;MLLDPDLLNRVAPLEVKARSIVEGFISGLHRSPYHGFSVEFAEHRPYNRGDEIRHIDWKVVGKTERFYVKQYEEETNLRAHVVLDTSSSMNFRHFADWSKLRYSIHFAAALLYMMNRQRDACGLVLFDEEIRQQLPARSSITHLRRLFAELELELHNETYATRERKVSASAEALHLLAERLDKRSLVILLTDLFENVQDQEALISALRHLKHERHEVLLFNVLERRSERDLDFPGGMIRLEDMETGGELDLIPAQVREEYRRRVESYTREFRIACSESRIDFEEIDTESPFDLALLAWLNKRKRMG
;
A
#
# COMPACT_ATOMS: atom_id res chain seq x y z
N MET A 1 6.24 -33.92 -15.22
CA MET A 1 5.27 -32.96 -15.78
C MET A 1 5.42 -31.69 -14.94
N LEU A 2 6.27 -30.78 -15.41
CA LEU A 2 6.46 -29.47 -14.76
C LEU A 2 5.20 -28.65 -15.05
N LEU A 3 4.46 -28.28 -14.01
CA LEU A 3 3.32 -27.38 -14.14
C LEU A 3 3.85 -26.04 -14.66
N ASP A 4 3.16 -25.49 -15.65
CA ASP A 4 3.45 -24.19 -16.24
C ASP A 4 3.48 -23.14 -15.13
N PRO A 5 4.57 -22.35 -15.00
CA PRO A 5 4.69 -21.28 -13.99
C PRO A 5 3.52 -20.29 -14.04
N ASP A 6 2.99 -19.99 -15.22
CA ASP A 6 1.86 -19.08 -15.39
C ASP A 6 0.55 -19.71 -14.89
N LEU A 7 0.40 -21.01 -15.00
CA LEU A 7 -0.74 -21.74 -14.44
C LEU A 7 -0.68 -21.79 -12.91
N LEU A 8 0.53 -22.00 -12.35
CA LEU A 8 0.76 -21.95 -10.91
C LEU A 8 0.46 -20.56 -10.35
N ASN A 9 0.86 -19.50 -11.06
CA ASN A 9 0.58 -18.13 -10.66
C ASN A 9 -0.91 -17.78 -10.68
N ARG A 10 -1.72 -18.44 -11.50
CA ARG A 10 -3.18 -18.23 -11.56
C ARG A 10 -3.92 -18.95 -10.44
N VAL A 11 -3.42 -20.08 -9.96
CA VAL A 11 -4.11 -20.98 -9.02
C VAL A 11 -3.52 -20.91 -7.59
N ALA A 12 -2.32 -20.35 -7.44
CA ALA A 12 -1.68 -20.28 -6.13
C ALA A 12 -2.47 -19.35 -5.18
N PRO A 13 -2.63 -19.75 -3.89
CA PRO A 13 -3.19 -18.89 -2.85
C PRO A 13 -2.46 -17.54 -2.77
N LEU A 14 -3.17 -16.49 -2.39
CA LEU A 14 -2.61 -15.14 -2.27
C LEU A 14 -1.41 -15.09 -1.31
N GLU A 15 -1.42 -15.90 -0.24
CA GLU A 15 -0.29 -16.06 0.69
C GLU A 15 1.00 -16.47 -0.04
N VAL A 16 0.90 -17.42 -0.97
CA VAL A 16 2.07 -17.90 -1.74
C VAL A 16 2.57 -16.83 -2.70
N LYS A 17 1.66 -16.11 -3.33
CA LYS A 17 2.01 -15.00 -4.23
C LYS A 17 2.67 -13.85 -3.46
N ALA A 18 2.10 -13.43 -2.33
CA ALA A 18 2.65 -12.41 -1.47
C ALA A 18 4.06 -12.75 -0.99
N ARG A 19 4.25 -14.00 -0.57
CA ARG A 19 5.56 -14.53 -0.19
C ARG A 19 6.56 -14.45 -1.36
N SER A 20 6.16 -14.90 -2.54
CA SER A 20 7.02 -14.89 -3.73
C SER A 20 7.43 -13.47 -4.13
N ILE A 21 6.51 -12.50 -4.09
CA ILE A 21 6.78 -11.08 -4.35
C ILE A 21 7.83 -10.57 -3.36
N VAL A 22 7.64 -10.80 -2.06
CA VAL A 22 8.54 -10.30 -1.02
C VAL A 22 9.91 -10.98 -1.07
N GLU A 23 9.98 -12.29 -1.27
CA GLU A 23 11.24 -13.02 -1.40
C GLU A 23 12.02 -12.61 -2.66
N GLY A 24 11.32 -12.41 -3.76
CA GLY A 24 11.90 -11.87 -5.01
C GLY A 24 12.47 -10.48 -4.81
N PHE A 25 11.71 -9.58 -4.19
CA PHE A 25 12.12 -8.23 -3.86
C PHE A 25 13.37 -8.21 -2.94
N ILE A 26 13.37 -8.96 -1.83
CA ILE A 26 14.53 -9.04 -0.92
C ILE A 26 15.76 -9.59 -1.65
N SER A 27 15.60 -10.64 -2.48
CA SER A 27 16.69 -11.21 -3.27
C SER A 27 17.21 -10.20 -4.30
N GLY A 28 16.35 -9.38 -4.88
CA GLY A 28 16.72 -8.28 -5.79
C GLY A 28 17.52 -7.21 -5.08
N LEU A 29 17.13 -6.82 -3.86
CA LEU A 29 17.85 -5.84 -3.03
C LEU A 29 19.30 -6.30 -2.72
N HIS A 30 19.50 -7.59 -2.43
CA HIS A 30 20.84 -8.13 -2.17
C HIS A 30 21.77 -8.10 -3.39
N ARG A 31 21.24 -8.05 -4.60
CA ARG A 31 21.99 -7.94 -5.85
C ARG A 31 22.22 -6.49 -6.30
N SER A 32 21.51 -5.54 -5.71
CA SER A 32 21.62 -4.12 -6.02
C SER A 32 22.81 -3.50 -5.27
N PRO A 33 23.57 -2.55 -5.88
CA PRO A 33 24.63 -1.82 -5.18
C PRO A 33 24.11 -0.92 -4.05
N TYR A 34 22.81 -0.82 -3.85
CA TYR A 34 22.20 -0.19 -2.67
C TYR A 34 22.34 -1.10 -1.45
N HIS A 35 23.57 -1.28 -0.96
CA HIS A 35 23.85 -1.95 0.30
C HIS A 35 23.31 -1.11 1.47
N GLY A 36 22.29 -1.61 2.16
CA GLY A 36 21.72 -0.95 3.34
C GLY A 36 20.46 -1.60 3.89
N PHE A 37 19.95 -2.64 3.25
CA PHE A 37 18.75 -3.34 3.70
C PHE A 37 19.13 -4.72 4.30
N SER A 38 19.72 -4.70 5.48
CA SER A 38 19.76 -5.92 6.31
C SER A 38 18.48 -5.96 7.12
N VAL A 39 17.54 -6.82 6.74
CA VAL A 39 16.29 -7.09 7.47
C VAL A 39 16.51 -8.14 8.55
N GLU A 40 17.72 -8.55 8.79
CA GLU A 40 18.10 -9.43 9.90
C GLU A 40 19.59 -9.22 10.20
N PHE A 41 19.90 -8.58 11.28
CA PHE A 41 20.98 -8.96 12.18
C PHE A 41 20.90 -8.09 13.42
N ALA A 42 20.59 -8.67 14.58
CA ALA A 42 20.99 -8.12 15.84
C ALA A 42 22.54 -8.13 15.85
N GLU A 43 23.16 -7.00 15.54
CA GLU A 43 24.60 -6.85 15.65
C GLU A 43 24.98 -6.94 17.13
N HIS A 44 25.93 -7.82 17.43
CA HIS A 44 26.57 -7.78 18.73
C HIS A 44 27.45 -6.55 18.79
N ARG A 45 27.01 -5.50 19.46
CA ARG A 45 27.84 -4.32 19.71
C ARG A 45 28.85 -4.63 20.82
N PRO A 46 30.12 -4.25 20.67
CA PRO A 46 31.08 -4.32 21.78
C PRO A 46 30.52 -3.57 23.00
N TYR A 47 30.69 -4.18 24.16
CA TYR A 47 30.32 -3.56 25.45
C TYR A 47 31.10 -2.28 25.67
N ASN A 48 30.42 -1.19 26.00
CA ASN A 48 31.02 0.05 26.44
C ASN A 48 30.73 0.29 27.93
N ARG A 49 31.65 0.96 28.63
CA ARG A 49 31.42 1.32 30.04
C ARG A 49 30.17 2.19 30.17
N GLY A 50 29.19 1.68 30.94
CA GLY A 50 27.87 2.27 31.12
C GLY A 50 26.72 1.44 30.58
N ASP A 51 27.00 0.41 29.78
CA ASP A 51 25.98 -0.53 29.34
C ASP A 51 25.55 -1.46 30.51
N GLU A 52 24.25 -1.82 30.53
CA GLU A 52 23.74 -2.69 31.58
C GLU A 52 24.27 -4.14 31.39
N ILE A 53 24.86 -4.69 32.44
CA ILE A 53 25.51 -6.02 32.46
C ILE A 53 24.53 -7.14 32.11
N ARG A 54 23.23 -6.98 32.37
CA ARG A 54 22.19 -7.96 32.04
C ARG A 54 22.03 -8.20 30.55
N HIS A 55 22.45 -7.27 29.69
CA HIS A 55 22.36 -7.36 28.25
C HIS A 55 23.60 -8.00 27.60
N ILE A 56 24.61 -8.38 28.39
CA ILE A 56 25.80 -9.06 27.88
C ILE A 56 25.42 -10.47 27.41
N ASP A 57 25.87 -10.84 26.20
CA ASP A 57 25.73 -12.19 25.68
C ASP A 57 26.85 -13.10 26.24
N TRP A 58 26.60 -13.73 27.37
CA TRP A 58 27.54 -14.60 28.03
C TRP A 58 27.95 -15.81 27.18
N LYS A 59 27.14 -16.24 26.18
CA LYS A 59 27.50 -17.31 25.25
C LYS A 59 28.59 -16.86 24.28
N VAL A 60 28.52 -15.61 23.84
CA VAL A 60 29.55 -15.01 22.96
C VAL A 60 30.81 -14.74 23.77
N VAL A 61 30.69 -14.23 24.99
CA VAL A 61 31.83 -14.04 25.90
C VAL A 61 32.59 -15.34 26.11
N GLY A 62 31.89 -16.45 26.39
CA GLY A 62 32.49 -17.75 26.58
C GLY A 62 33.22 -18.34 25.35
N LYS A 63 32.92 -17.84 24.15
CA LYS A 63 33.57 -18.27 22.90
C LYS A 63 34.68 -17.34 22.41
N THR A 64 34.58 -16.05 22.72
CA THR A 64 35.45 -15.04 22.10
C THR A 64 36.27 -14.24 23.11
N GLU A 65 36.04 -14.46 24.41
CA GLU A 65 36.62 -13.68 25.52
C GLU A 65 36.41 -12.16 25.44
N ARG A 66 35.45 -11.71 24.58
CA ARG A 66 35.11 -10.31 24.39
C ARG A 66 33.67 -10.08 24.84
N PHE A 67 33.45 -8.96 25.50
CA PHE A 67 32.12 -8.56 25.97
C PHE A 67 31.33 -7.93 24.84
N TYR A 68 30.19 -8.54 24.49
CA TYR A 68 29.22 -8.05 23.51
C TYR A 68 27.88 -7.88 24.21
N VAL A 69 27.21 -6.78 23.91
CA VAL A 69 25.85 -6.50 24.35
C VAL A 69 24.90 -6.91 23.22
N LYS A 70 23.87 -7.68 23.58
CA LYS A 70 22.75 -7.91 22.66
C LYS A 70 22.06 -6.57 22.43
N GLN A 71 22.17 -6.01 21.24
CA GLN A 71 21.23 -4.99 20.81
C GLN A 71 19.91 -5.72 20.57
N TYR A 72 18.97 -5.53 21.47
CA TYR A 72 17.58 -5.78 21.14
C TYR A 72 17.20 -4.63 20.22
N GLU A 73 16.88 -4.92 18.95
CA GLU A 73 15.98 -4.04 18.23
C GLU A 73 14.76 -3.90 19.13
N GLU A 74 14.40 -2.70 19.53
CA GLU A 74 13.12 -2.47 20.19
C GLU A 74 12.10 -3.13 19.27
N GLU A 75 11.41 -4.16 19.75
CA GLU A 75 10.26 -4.72 19.06
C GLU A 75 9.29 -3.55 18.96
N THR A 76 9.36 -2.84 17.84
CA THR A 76 8.40 -1.80 17.53
C THR A 76 7.08 -2.54 17.37
N ASN A 77 6.24 -2.52 18.42
CA ASN A 77 4.86 -3.01 18.35
C ASN A 77 4.06 -2.06 17.44
N LEU A 78 4.53 -1.90 16.21
CA LEU A 78 3.86 -1.06 15.23
C LEU A 78 2.52 -1.71 14.92
N ARG A 79 1.46 -0.94 15.09
CA ARG A 79 0.13 -1.29 14.60
C ARG A 79 -0.03 -0.66 13.24
N ALA A 80 -0.20 -1.49 12.21
CA ALA A 80 -0.37 -1.02 10.85
C ALA A 80 -1.72 -1.52 10.30
N HIS A 81 -2.44 -0.65 9.63
CA HIS A 81 -3.67 -0.97 8.93
C HIS A 81 -3.48 -0.70 7.44
N VAL A 82 -3.66 -1.72 6.63
CA VAL A 82 -3.84 -1.56 5.20
C VAL A 82 -5.30 -1.20 4.97
N VAL A 83 -5.53 -0.04 4.38
CA VAL A 83 -6.84 0.52 4.06
C VAL A 83 -6.97 0.49 2.55
N LEU A 84 -7.82 -0.39 2.04
CA LEU A 84 -7.96 -0.67 0.62
C LEU A 84 -9.30 -0.15 0.12
N ASP A 85 -9.23 0.72 -0.87
CA ASP A 85 -10.37 1.17 -1.65
C ASP A 85 -10.86 0.04 -2.56
N THR A 86 -12.14 -0.30 -2.45
CA THR A 86 -12.81 -1.34 -3.23
C THR A 86 -13.89 -0.75 -4.13
N SER A 87 -13.75 0.49 -4.41
CA SER A 87 -14.64 1.29 -5.25
C SER A 87 -14.70 0.80 -6.70
N SER A 88 -15.74 1.17 -7.49
CA SER A 88 -15.91 0.71 -8.88
C SER A 88 -14.77 1.18 -9.75
N SER A 89 -14.26 2.41 -9.55
CA SER A 89 -13.13 2.97 -10.27
C SER A 89 -11.86 2.13 -10.13
N MET A 90 -11.68 1.46 -8.99
CA MET A 90 -10.58 0.53 -8.77
C MET A 90 -10.62 -0.73 -9.66
N ASN A 91 -11.76 -1.07 -10.27
CA ASN A 91 -11.86 -2.16 -11.24
C ASN A 91 -11.37 -1.75 -12.65
N PHE A 92 -11.00 -0.49 -12.83
CA PHE A 92 -10.50 0.00 -14.12
C PHE A 92 -9.23 -0.73 -14.55
N ARG A 93 -9.19 -1.06 -15.85
CA ARG A 93 -8.06 -1.66 -16.55
C ARG A 93 -8.21 -1.41 -18.05
N HIS A 94 -7.18 -0.92 -18.71
CA HIS A 94 -7.16 -0.79 -20.17
C HIS A 94 -5.89 -1.37 -20.80
N PHE A 95 -4.70 -0.89 -20.41
CA PHE A 95 -3.40 -1.36 -20.92
C PHE A 95 -2.76 -2.40 -20.02
N ALA A 96 -2.96 -2.29 -18.72
CA ALA A 96 -2.38 -3.20 -17.74
C ALA A 96 -3.05 -4.59 -17.79
N ASP A 97 -2.28 -5.63 -17.38
CA ASP A 97 -2.81 -6.99 -17.26
C ASP A 97 -3.81 -7.13 -16.10
N TRP A 98 -3.68 -6.29 -15.08
CA TRP A 98 -4.48 -6.29 -13.86
C TRP A 98 -5.22 -4.98 -13.67
N SER A 99 -6.43 -5.06 -13.11
CA SER A 99 -7.14 -3.88 -12.61
C SER A 99 -6.38 -3.21 -11.46
N LYS A 100 -6.68 -1.95 -11.16
CA LYS A 100 -6.12 -1.25 -10.00
C LYS A 100 -6.43 -2.01 -8.70
N LEU A 101 -7.65 -2.53 -8.55
CA LEU A 101 -8.03 -3.34 -7.39
C LEU A 101 -7.19 -4.60 -7.27
N ARG A 102 -7.05 -5.35 -8.35
CA ARG A 102 -6.26 -6.59 -8.35
C ARG A 102 -4.80 -6.35 -8.01
N TYR A 103 -4.21 -5.31 -8.59
CA TYR A 103 -2.85 -4.88 -8.27
C TYR A 103 -2.74 -4.51 -6.79
N SER A 104 -3.66 -3.68 -6.29
CA SER A 104 -3.68 -3.23 -4.89
C SER A 104 -3.84 -4.37 -3.90
N ILE A 105 -4.67 -5.37 -4.21
CA ILE A 105 -4.83 -6.57 -3.37
C ILE A 105 -3.50 -7.35 -3.25
N HIS A 106 -2.79 -7.56 -4.36
CA HIS A 106 -1.51 -8.27 -4.32
C HIS A 106 -0.44 -7.47 -3.59
N PHE A 107 -0.42 -6.15 -3.79
CA PHE A 107 0.48 -5.26 -3.06
C PHE A 107 0.16 -5.21 -1.57
N ALA A 108 -1.12 -5.10 -1.18
CA ALA A 108 -1.58 -5.19 0.20
C ALA A 108 -1.15 -6.51 0.87
N ALA A 109 -1.32 -7.63 0.16
CA ALA A 109 -0.90 -8.94 0.65
C ALA A 109 0.62 -9.00 0.87
N ALA A 110 1.42 -8.45 -0.04
CA ALA A 110 2.87 -8.37 0.12
C ALA A 110 3.28 -7.52 1.34
N LEU A 111 2.63 -6.37 1.54
CA LEU A 111 2.84 -5.51 2.71
C LEU A 111 2.49 -6.23 4.02
N LEU A 112 1.31 -6.85 4.09
CA LEU A 112 0.84 -7.60 5.26
C LEU A 112 1.81 -8.76 5.60
N TYR A 113 2.27 -9.49 4.57
CA TYR A 113 3.25 -10.55 4.75
C TYR A 113 4.57 -10.01 5.30
N MET A 114 5.09 -8.92 4.73
CA MET A 114 6.36 -8.31 5.14
C MET A 114 6.30 -7.76 6.57
N MET A 115 5.22 -7.06 6.93
CA MET A 115 5.00 -6.55 8.29
C MET A 115 4.87 -7.68 9.31
N ASN A 116 4.11 -8.74 9.00
CA ASN A 116 3.96 -9.87 9.89
C ASN A 116 5.30 -10.60 10.13
N ARG A 117 6.16 -10.72 9.12
CA ARG A 117 7.54 -11.24 9.28
C ARG A 117 8.36 -10.40 10.27
N GLN A 118 8.11 -9.11 10.35
CA GLN A 118 8.75 -8.18 11.28
C GLN A 118 8.04 -8.15 12.65
N ARG A 119 7.06 -9.07 12.88
CA ARG A 119 6.25 -9.16 14.10
C ARG A 119 5.36 -7.95 14.37
N ASP A 120 5.12 -7.09 13.37
CA ASP A 120 4.19 -6.00 13.50
C ASP A 120 2.74 -6.52 13.57
N ALA A 121 1.89 -5.77 14.26
CA ALA A 121 0.47 -6.05 14.28
C ALA A 121 -0.18 -5.46 13.03
N CYS A 122 -0.80 -6.33 12.21
CA CYS A 122 -1.41 -5.97 10.94
C CYS A 122 -2.93 -6.04 11.00
N GLY A 123 -3.60 -5.01 10.48
CA GLY A 123 -5.04 -4.94 10.27
C GLY A 123 -5.37 -4.67 8.81
N LEU A 124 -6.64 -4.86 8.45
CA LEU A 124 -7.17 -4.61 7.12
C LEU A 124 -8.49 -3.86 7.23
N VAL A 125 -8.66 -2.86 6.39
CA VAL A 125 -9.92 -2.16 6.20
C VAL A 125 -10.24 -2.16 4.72
N LEU A 126 -11.42 -2.61 4.37
CA LEU A 126 -11.99 -2.51 3.02
C LEU A 126 -13.08 -1.45 3.07
N PHE A 127 -13.01 -0.50 2.17
CA PHE A 127 -13.99 0.58 2.09
C PHE A 127 -14.33 0.92 0.64
N ASP A 128 -15.46 1.50 0.46
CA ASP A 128 -15.92 2.19 -0.74
C ASP A 128 -16.61 3.50 -0.30
N GLU A 129 -17.91 3.60 -0.43
CA GLU A 129 -18.73 4.68 0.15
C GLU A 129 -18.81 4.58 1.68
N GLU A 130 -18.58 3.38 2.22
CA GLU A 130 -18.61 3.09 3.66
C GLU A 130 -17.51 2.09 4.03
N ILE A 131 -17.26 1.93 5.32
CA ILE A 131 -16.36 0.87 5.81
C ILE A 131 -17.09 -0.46 5.70
N ARG A 132 -16.76 -1.24 4.66
CA ARG A 132 -17.37 -2.56 4.39
C ARG A 132 -16.87 -3.63 5.34
N GLN A 133 -15.58 -3.63 5.61
CA GLN A 133 -14.94 -4.60 6.49
C GLN A 133 -13.81 -3.95 7.28
N GLN A 134 -13.71 -4.26 8.57
CA GLN A 134 -12.61 -3.81 9.42
C GLN A 134 -12.10 -4.96 10.27
N LEU A 135 -10.86 -5.36 10.06
CA LEU A 135 -10.14 -6.35 10.83
C LEU A 135 -9.06 -5.66 11.67
N PRO A 136 -9.09 -5.80 13.01
CA PRO A 136 -8.16 -5.11 13.90
C PRO A 136 -6.73 -5.57 13.71
N ALA A 137 -5.76 -4.74 14.09
CA ALA A 137 -4.34 -5.08 13.99
C ALA A 137 -3.93 -6.17 15.00
N ARG A 138 -3.39 -7.29 14.51
CA ARG A 138 -2.83 -8.40 15.32
C ARG A 138 -1.61 -8.98 14.62
N SER A 139 -0.66 -9.56 15.41
CA SER A 139 0.60 -10.11 14.90
C SER A 139 0.58 -11.63 14.65
N SER A 140 -0.50 -12.34 15.00
CA SER A 140 -0.55 -13.81 14.87
C SER A 140 -0.69 -14.27 13.42
N ILE A 141 -0.03 -15.38 13.08
CA ILE A 141 -0.11 -15.99 11.74
C ILE A 141 -1.54 -16.43 11.35
N THR A 142 -2.33 -16.87 12.34
CA THR A 142 -3.75 -17.21 12.12
C THR A 142 -4.55 -15.98 11.70
N HIS A 143 -4.23 -14.82 12.28
CA HIS A 143 -4.86 -13.56 11.91
C HIS A 143 -4.43 -13.14 10.49
N LEU A 144 -3.13 -13.25 10.17
CA LEU A 144 -2.64 -12.96 8.81
C LEU A 144 -3.38 -13.78 7.75
N ARG A 145 -3.59 -15.07 7.99
CA ARG A 145 -4.37 -15.93 7.07
C ARG A 145 -5.82 -15.45 6.90
N ARG A 146 -6.41 -14.92 7.97
CA ARG A 146 -7.73 -14.31 7.88
C ARG A 146 -7.72 -13.05 7.00
N LEU A 147 -6.69 -12.20 7.13
CA LEU A 147 -6.53 -11.03 6.25
C LEU A 147 -6.40 -11.44 4.78
N PHE A 148 -5.63 -12.48 4.48
CA PHE A 148 -5.52 -13.03 3.13
C PHE A 148 -6.85 -13.58 2.61
N ALA A 149 -7.62 -14.28 3.42
CA ALA A 149 -8.92 -14.81 3.03
C ALA A 149 -9.90 -13.70 2.63
N GLU A 150 -9.91 -12.57 3.35
CA GLU A 150 -10.74 -11.41 2.98
C GLU A 150 -10.28 -10.77 1.66
N LEU A 151 -8.96 -10.63 1.46
CA LEU A 151 -8.43 -10.13 0.20
C LEU A 151 -8.70 -11.08 -0.97
N GLU A 152 -8.66 -12.39 -0.77
CA GLU A 152 -9.03 -13.39 -1.78
C GLU A 152 -10.52 -13.31 -2.11
N LEU A 153 -11.38 -13.05 -1.14
CA LEU A 153 -12.81 -12.85 -1.36
C LEU A 153 -13.06 -11.64 -2.27
N GLU A 154 -12.36 -10.53 -2.04
CA GLU A 154 -12.47 -9.34 -2.92
C GLU A 154 -11.94 -9.61 -4.34
N LEU A 155 -10.91 -10.42 -4.52
CA LEU A 155 -10.46 -10.86 -5.85
C LEU A 155 -11.53 -11.65 -6.60
N HIS A 156 -12.35 -12.43 -5.90
CA HIS A 156 -13.47 -13.15 -6.52
C HIS A 156 -14.64 -12.21 -6.83
N ASN A 157 -14.88 -11.23 -5.99
CA ASN A 157 -15.95 -10.24 -6.16
C ASN A 157 -15.66 -9.25 -7.31
N GLU A 158 -14.39 -9.01 -7.66
CA GLU A 158 -13.97 -8.15 -8.77
C GLU A 158 -14.74 -8.45 -10.06
N THR A 159 -15.05 -9.73 -10.31
CA THR A 159 -15.71 -10.21 -11.54
C THR A 159 -17.21 -9.90 -11.59
N TYR A 160 -17.84 -9.49 -10.48
CA TYR A 160 -19.31 -9.37 -10.35
C TYR A 160 -19.81 -8.00 -9.96
N ALA A 161 -18.94 -6.98 -9.87
CA ALA A 161 -19.30 -5.67 -9.36
C ALA A 161 -19.92 -4.76 -10.43
N THR A 162 -21.22 -4.88 -10.65
CA THR A 162 -22.07 -3.78 -11.11
C THR A 162 -22.76 -3.22 -9.88
N ARG A 163 -22.21 -2.17 -9.27
CA ARG A 163 -22.85 -1.49 -8.13
C ARG A 163 -23.18 -0.06 -8.50
N GLU A 164 -24.43 0.34 -8.25
CA GLU A 164 -24.84 1.75 -8.29
C GLU A 164 -24.13 2.51 -7.17
N ARG A 165 -23.59 3.68 -7.47
CA ARG A 165 -22.85 4.50 -6.52
C ARG A 165 -23.49 5.82 -6.22
N LYS A 166 -23.19 6.31 -5.00
CA LYS A 166 -23.40 7.70 -4.57
C LYS A 166 -22.04 8.41 -4.54
N VAL A 167 -21.96 9.54 -5.18
CA VAL A 167 -20.79 10.42 -5.24
C VAL A 167 -20.48 10.96 -3.84
N SER A 168 -19.20 11.00 -3.42
CA SER A 168 -18.71 11.75 -2.24
C SER A 168 -18.63 11.04 -0.88
N ALA A 169 -18.76 9.72 -0.81
CA ALA A 169 -18.80 9.01 0.47
C ALA A 169 -17.44 8.52 0.99
N SER A 170 -16.39 8.45 0.16
CA SER A 170 -15.08 7.93 0.60
C SER A 170 -14.40 8.82 1.64
N ALA A 171 -14.54 10.13 1.56
CA ALA A 171 -14.03 11.05 2.56
C ALA A 171 -14.71 10.85 3.92
N GLU A 172 -16.04 10.59 3.93
CA GLU A 172 -16.78 10.29 5.16
C GLU A 172 -16.35 8.96 5.78
N ALA A 173 -16.12 7.93 4.94
CA ALA A 173 -15.58 6.64 5.40
C ALA A 173 -14.22 6.80 6.06
N LEU A 174 -13.33 7.64 5.49
CA LEU A 174 -12.01 7.91 6.07
C LEU A 174 -12.09 8.75 7.36
N HIS A 175 -13.03 9.70 7.47
CA HIS A 175 -13.29 10.40 8.73
C HIS A 175 -13.73 9.44 9.83
N LEU A 176 -14.67 8.54 9.53
CA LEU A 176 -15.14 7.54 10.46
C LEU A 176 -14.03 6.56 10.85
N LEU A 177 -13.16 6.22 9.90
CA LEU A 177 -11.99 5.36 10.14
C LEU A 177 -11.02 6.01 11.14
N ALA A 178 -10.78 7.32 11.02
CA ALA A 178 -9.91 8.04 11.95
C ALA A 178 -10.35 7.91 13.42
N GLU A 179 -11.65 7.85 13.67
CA GLU A 179 -12.21 7.68 15.00
C GLU A 179 -12.17 6.22 15.50
N ARG A 180 -12.21 5.25 14.57
CA ARG A 180 -12.31 3.82 14.92
C ARG A 180 -10.97 3.12 15.10
N LEU A 181 -9.91 3.63 14.50
CA LEU A 181 -8.59 3.02 14.59
C LEU A 181 -7.96 3.23 15.96
N ASP A 182 -7.18 2.25 16.39
CA ASP A 182 -6.33 2.38 17.58
C ASP A 182 -5.32 3.51 17.37
N LYS A 183 -5.20 4.41 18.34
CA LYS A 183 -4.29 5.57 18.27
C LYS A 183 -2.84 5.15 17.99
N ARG A 184 -2.12 6.02 17.28
CA ARG A 184 -0.73 5.82 16.89
C ARG A 184 -0.49 4.61 15.99
N SER A 185 -1.43 4.38 15.06
CA SER A 185 -1.28 3.35 14.02
C SER A 185 -0.62 3.94 12.77
N LEU A 186 0.05 3.09 12.00
CA LEU A 186 0.40 3.38 10.61
C LEU A 186 -0.79 3.02 9.73
N VAL A 187 -1.30 3.98 8.99
CA VAL A 187 -2.38 3.81 8.01
C VAL A 187 -1.76 3.81 6.62
N ILE A 188 -1.87 2.70 5.91
CA ILE A 188 -1.41 2.55 4.54
C ILE A 188 -2.65 2.51 3.67
N LEU A 189 -2.96 3.64 3.02
CA LEU A 189 -4.13 3.81 2.18
C LEU A 189 -3.79 3.53 0.72
N LEU A 190 -4.56 2.65 0.08
CA LEU A 190 -4.47 2.30 -1.34
C LEU A 190 -5.77 2.73 -2.00
N THR A 191 -5.74 3.72 -2.88
CA THR A 191 -6.90 4.30 -3.56
C THR A 191 -6.47 4.94 -4.88
N ASP A 192 -7.37 5.18 -5.78
CA ASP A 192 -7.07 5.83 -7.07
C ASP A 192 -7.28 7.36 -7.08
N LEU A 193 -7.81 7.93 -6.01
CA LEU A 193 -8.03 9.37 -5.82
C LEU A 193 -8.86 10.08 -6.91
N PHE A 194 -9.43 9.34 -7.85
CA PHE A 194 -10.11 9.93 -9.02
C PHE A 194 -11.55 10.39 -8.74
N GLU A 195 -11.96 10.39 -7.48
CA GLU A 195 -13.22 11.02 -7.14
C GLU A 195 -13.09 12.53 -7.36
N ASN A 196 -13.94 13.06 -8.19
CA ASN A 196 -14.16 14.48 -8.56
C ASN A 196 -13.16 15.50 -7.99
N VAL A 197 -12.60 16.34 -8.87
CA VAL A 197 -11.78 17.51 -8.50
C VAL A 197 -12.43 18.40 -7.43
N GLN A 198 -13.78 18.35 -7.29
CA GLN A 198 -14.54 19.07 -6.27
C GLN A 198 -14.41 18.50 -4.86
N ASP A 199 -14.02 17.20 -4.71
CA ASP A 199 -13.95 16.53 -3.42
C ASP A 199 -12.53 16.46 -2.83
N GLN A 200 -11.54 17.06 -3.53
CA GLN A 200 -10.15 17.09 -3.07
C GLN A 200 -10.02 17.67 -1.64
N GLU A 201 -10.73 18.76 -1.35
CA GLU A 201 -10.68 19.36 -0.02
C GLU A 201 -11.26 18.45 1.06
N ALA A 202 -12.33 17.72 0.75
CA ALA A 202 -12.94 16.75 1.66
C ALA A 202 -11.98 15.59 1.95
N LEU A 203 -11.32 15.06 0.92
CA LEU A 203 -10.33 14.00 1.08
C LEU A 203 -9.11 14.46 1.90
N ILE A 204 -8.55 15.63 1.59
CA ILE A 204 -7.45 16.22 2.37
C ILE A 204 -7.87 16.45 3.82
N SER A 205 -9.11 16.90 4.06
CA SER A 205 -9.68 17.07 5.40
C SER A 205 -9.71 15.72 6.15
N ALA A 206 -10.18 14.65 5.51
CA ALA A 206 -10.22 13.32 6.10
C ALA A 206 -8.82 12.77 6.41
N LEU A 207 -7.85 12.97 5.52
CA LEU A 207 -6.47 12.59 5.74
C LEU A 207 -5.82 13.40 6.89
N ARG A 208 -6.15 14.69 7.01
CA ARG A 208 -5.73 15.53 8.14
C ARG A 208 -6.34 15.06 9.47
N HIS A 209 -7.58 14.56 9.43
CA HIS A 209 -8.22 13.98 10.61
C HIS A 209 -7.46 12.74 11.10
N LEU A 210 -7.05 11.83 10.19
CA LEU A 210 -6.18 10.70 10.54
C LEU A 210 -4.88 11.18 11.21
N LYS A 211 -4.23 12.21 10.70
CA LYS A 211 -3.03 12.79 11.31
C LYS A 211 -3.31 13.42 12.68
N HIS A 212 -4.46 14.09 12.84
CA HIS A 212 -4.86 14.69 14.12
C HIS A 212 -5.04 13.63 15.21
N GLU A 213 -5.59 12.46 14.88
CA GLU A 213 -5.69 11.29 15.76
C GLU A 213 -4.34 10.58 15.99
N ARG A 214 -3.23 11.21 15.55
CA ARG A 214 -1.84 10.76 15.72
C ARG A 214 -1.50 9.50 14.95
N HIS A 215 -2.19 9.22 13.84
CA HIS A 215 -1.78 8.19 12.91
C HIS A 215 -0.66 8.68 12.00
N GLU A 216 0.25 7.77 11.66
CA GLU A 216 1.12 7.97 10.50
C GLU A 216 0.37 7.53 9.26
N VAL A 217 0.42 8.34 8.20
CA VAL A 217 -0.32 8.07 6.97
C VAL A 217 0.65 7.95 5.80
N LEU A 218 0.54 6.83 5.08
CA LEU A 218 1.18 6.59 3.81
C LEU A 218 0.09 6.33 2.78
N LEU A 219 -0.04 7.23 1.83
CA LEU A 219 -1.04 7.19 0.79
C LEU A 219 -0.41 6.76 -0.52
N PHE A 220 -0.91 5.68 -1.08
CA PHE A 220 -0.60 5.20 -2.42
C PHE A 220 -1.75 5.54 -3.36
N ASN A 221 -1.48 6.41 -4.33
CA ASN A 221 -2.37 6.66 -5.46
C ASN A 221 -2.10 5.61 -6.53
N VAL A 222 -3.05 4.70 -6.73
CA VAL A 222 -2.93 3.60 -7.69
C VAL A 222 -3.59 4.00 -9.00
N LEU A 223 -2.82 4.04 -10.06
CA LEU A 223 -3.30 4.47 -11.38
C LEU A 223 -2.74 3.60 -12.51
N GLU A 224 -3.45 3.56 -13.61
CA GLU A 224 -2.93 3.08 -14.89
C GLU A 224 -2.43 4.29 -15.68
N ARG A 225 -1.13 4.57 -15.62
CA ARG A 225 -0.53 5.81 -16.07
C ARG A 225 -0.86 6.15 -17.52
N ARG A 226 -0.79 5.17 -18.42
CA ARG A 226 -0.99 5.40 -19.84
C ARG A 226 -2.40 5.90 -20.18
N SER A 227 -3.42 5.32 -19.55
CA SER A 227 -4.82 5.71 -19.78
C SER A 227 -5.23 6.94 -18.97
N GLU A 228 -4.98 6.93 -17.64
CA GLU A 228 -5.53 7.89 -16.69
C GLU A 228 -4.71 9.19 -16.60
N ARG A 229 -3.38 9.12 -16.83
CA ARG A 229 -2.52 10.30 -16.77
C ARG A 229 -2.11 10.81 -18.14
N ASP A 230 -1.70 9.89 -19.02
CA ASP A 230 -1.11 10.25 -20.31
C ASP A 230 -2.16 10.31 -21.41
N LEU A 231 -3.39 9.82 -21.20
CA LEU A 231 -4.46 9.69 -22.18
C LEU A 231 -3.93 9.08 -23.51
N ASP A 232 -3.13 8.00 -23.38
CA ASP A 232 -2.38 7.38 -24.47
C ASP A 232 -3.24 6.37 -25.27
N PHE A 233 -4.44 6.78 -25.65
CA PHE A 233 -5.28 5.96 -26.50
C PHE A 233 -4.87 6.10 -27.97
N PRO A 234 -4.94 5.00 -28.77
CA PRO A 234 -4.69 5.06 -30.20
C PRO A 234 -5.68 6.01 -30.89
N GLY A 235 -5.24 6.64 -31.98
CA GLY A 235 -5.97 7.71 -32.64
C GLY A 235 -7.40 7.36 -33.07
N GLY A 236 -8.26 8.37 -33.10
CA GLY A 236 -9.66 8.29 -33.45
C GLY A 236 -10.56 8.79 -32.32
N MET A 237 -11.88 8.71 -32.57
CA MET A 237 -12.88 9.01 -31.53
C MET A 237 -12.97 7.82 -30.59
N ILE A 238 -12.91 8.09 -29.28
CA ILE A 238 -13.16 7.11 -28.24
C ILE A 238 -14.32 7.55 -27.38
N ARG A 239 -14.98 6.60 -26.75
CA ARG A 239 -15.99 6.83 -25.73
C ARG A 239 -15.38 6.46 -24.38
N LEU A 240 -15.36 7.41 -23.48
CA LEU A 240 -15.05 7.17 -22.07
C LEU A 240 -16.36 7.04 -21.31
N GLU A 241 -16.43 6.06 -20.44
CA GLU A 241 -17.55 5.85 -19.53
C GLU A 241 -17.04 6.05 -18.09
N ASP A 242 -17.74 6.89 -17.37
CA ASP A 242 -17.50 7.07 -15.95
C ASP A 242 -18.01 5.83 -15.20
N MET A 243 -17.09 5.10 -14.58
CA MET A 243 -17.40 3.85 -13.87
C MET A 243 -18.24 4.07 -12.60
N GLU A 244 -18.40 5.31 -12.18
CA GLU A 244 -19.14 5.67 -10.96
C GLU A 244 -20.56 6.16 -11.27
N THR A 245 -20.69 7.03 -12.26
CA THR A 245 -21.96 7.66 -12.60
C THR A 245 -22.61 7.05 -13.84
N GLY A 246 -21.86 6.26 -14.63
CA GLY A 246 -22.28 5.77 -15.93
C GLY A 246 -22.37 6.89 -17.00
N GLY A 247 -21.80 8.06 -16.72
CA GLY A 247 -21.74 9.18 -17.67
C GLY A 247 -20.82 8.83 -18.85
N GLU A 248 -21.26 9.15 -20.07
CA GLU A 248 -20.48 8.91 -21.29
C GLU A 248 -19.92 10.21 -21.87
N LEU A 249 -18.68 10.16 -22.35
CA LEU A 249 -18.01 11.28 -23.03
C LEU A 249 -17.31 10.79 -24.30
N ASP A 250 -17.75 11.28 -25.45
CA ASP A 250 -17.09 11.05 -26.72
C ASP A 250 -16.00 12.12 -26.95
N LEU A 251 -14.76 11.69 -27.18
CA LEU A 251 -13.64 12.60 -27.41
C LEU A 251 -12.59 12.01 -28.38
N ILE A 252 -11.77 12.90 -28.92
CA ILE A 252 -10.58 12.52 -29.71
C ILE A 252 -9.36 12.80 -28.83
N PRO A 253 -8.68 11.77 -28.30
CA PRO A 253 -7.58 11.93 -27.33
C PRO A 253 -6.48 12.87 -27.82
N ALA A 254 -6.11 12.80 -29.09
CA ALA A 254 -5.08 13.64 -29.68
C ALA A 254 -5.37 15.15 -29.59
N GLN A 255 -6.64 15.55 -29.53
CA GLN A 255 -7.03 16.96 -29.46
C GLN A 255 -6.98 17.52 -28.04
N VAL A 256 -7.18 16.69 -27.02
CA VAL A 256 -7.32 17.12 -25.63
C VAL A 256 -6.16 16.71 -24.74
N ARG A 257 -5.29 15.80 -25.21
CA ARG A 257 -4.20 15.16 -24.44
C ARG A 257 -3.32 16.15 -23.69
N GLU A 258 -2.84 17.19 -24.37
CA GLU A 258 -1.90 18.15 -23.76
C GLU A 258 -2.57 18.99 -22.65
N GLU A 259 -3.82 19.39 -22.86
CA GLU A 259 -4.57 20.14 -21.85
C GLU A 259 -4.96 19.23 -20.68
N TYR A 260 -5.38 18.01 -20.97
CA TYR A 260 -5.69 16.99 -19.95
C TYR A 260 -4.47 16.69 -19.06
N ARG A 261 -3.32 16.41 -19.67
CA ARG A 261 -2.06 16.13 -18.93
C ARG A 261 -1.68 17.29 -18.02
N ARG A 262 -1.75 18.52 -18.54
CA ARG A 262 -1.46 19.71 -17.73
C ARG A 262 -2.38 19.83 -16.51
N ARG A 263 -3.68 19.55 -16.69
CA ARG A 263 -4.65 19.57 -15.59
C ARG A 263 -4.37 18.49 -14.56
N VAL A 264 -4.16 17.26 -15.00
CA VAL A 264 -3.82 16.13 -14.11
C VAL A 264 -2.53 16.41 -13.36
N GLU A 265 -1.50 16.92 -14.03
CA GLU A 265 -0.23 17.29 -13.39
C GLU A 265 -0.38 18.40 -12.35
N SER A 266 -1.20 19.43 -12.64
CA SER A 266 -1.48 20.51 -11.68
C SER A 266 -2.20 19.97 -10.47
N TYR A 267 -3.27 19.19 -10.68
CA TYR A 267 -4.04 18.55 -9.64
C TYR A 267 -3.17 17.66 -8.73
N THR A 268 -2.40 16.75 -9.33
CA THR A 268 -1.50 15.85 -8.56
C THR A 268 -0.45 16.62 -7.78
N ARG A 269 0.07 17.72 -8.34
CA ARG A 269 1.04 18.58 -7.66
C ARG A 269 0.44 19.29 -6.45
N GLU A 270 -0.73 19.87 -6.60
CA GLU A 270 -1.46 20.56 -5.53
C GLU A 270 -1.78 19.58 -4.39
N PHE A 271 -2.26 18.40 -4.75
CA PHE A 271 -2.55 17.35 -3.79
C PHE A 271 -1.28 16.88 -3.04
N ARG A 272 -0.18 16.68 -3.75
CA ARG A 272 1.13 16.31 -3.16
C ARG A 272 1.62 17.37 -2.20
N ILE A 273 1.45 18.64 -2.52
CA ILE A 273 1.82 19.76 -1.64
C ILE A 273 0.97 19.70 -0.36
N ALA A 274 -0.35 19.58 -0.47
CA ALA A 274 -1.26 19.49 0.66
C ALA A 274 -0.98 18.29 1.58
N CYS A 275 -0.64 17.13 1.00
CA CYS A 275 -0.16 15.96 1.75
C CYS A 275 1.14 16.27 2.51
N SER A 276 2.11 16.87 1.83
CA SER A 276 3.42 17.22 2.43
C SER A 276 3.27 18.20 3.60
N GLU A 277 2.47 19.25 3.45
CA GLU A 277 2.15 20.21 4.52
C GLU A 277 1.50 19.54 5.73
N SER A 278 0.73 18.50 5.48
CA SER A 278 0.04 17.70 6.51
C SER A 278 0.90 16.55 7.06
N ARG A 279 2.17 16.41 6.60
CA ARG A 279 3.07 15.29 6.95
C ARG A 279 2.49 13.92 6.59
N ILE A 280 1.83 13.85 5.46
CA ILE A 280 1.31 12.62 4.85
C ILE A 280 2.29 12.26 3.73
N ASP A 281 2.80 11.03 3.74
CA ASP A 281 3.62 10.54 2.63
C ASP A 281 2.70 10.11 1.49
N PHE A 282 2.94 10.66 0.31
CA PHE A 282 2.15 10.43 -0.89
C PHE A 282 3.03 9.85 -2.00
N GLU A 283 2.65 8.68 -2.51
CA GLU A 283 3.35 7.97 -3.57
C GLU A 283 2.38 7.54 -4.66
N GLU A 284 2.78 7.67 -5.91
CA GLU A 284 2.02 7.17 -7.06
C GLU A 284 2.50 5.78 -7.44
N ILE A 285 1.58 4.87 -7.68
CA ILE A 285 1.84 3.50 -8.14
C ILE A 285 1.17 3.30 -9.48
N ASP A 286 1.97 2.93 -10.49
CA ASP A 286 1.49 2.54 -11.80
C ASP A 286 1.26 1.03 -11.86
N THR A 287 0.07 0.61 -12.27
CA THR A 287 -0.31 -0.81 -12.36
C THR A 287 0.49 -1.61 -13.41
N GLU A 288 1.14 -0.95 -14.36
CA GLU A 288 2.08 -1.58 -15.29
C GLU A 288 3.49 -1.75 -14.68
N SER A 289 3.75 -1.14 -13.50
CA SER A 289 5.06 -1.20 -12.85
C SER A 289 5.19 -2.39 -11.90
N PRO A 290 6.41 -2.96 -11.76
CA PRO A 290 6.68 -3.97 -10.76
C PRO A 290 6.44 -3.45 -9.33
N PHE A 291 6.06 -4.35 -8.41
CA PHE A 291 5.83 -4.02 -6.99
C PHE A 291 7.08 -3.46 -6.28
N ASP A 292 8.27 -3.68 -6.82
CA ASP A 292 9.55 -3.30 -6.19
C ASP A 292 9.61 -1.82 -5.82
N LEU A 293 9.13 -0.93 -6.71
CA LEU A 293 9.13 0.51 -6.48
C LEU A 293 8.20 0.90 -5.32
N ALA A 294 7.01 0.33 -5.29
CA ALA A 294 6.04 0.57 -4.24
C ALA A 294 6.50 0.01 -2.88
N LEU A 295 7.12 -1.17 -2.87
CA LEU A 295 7.71 -1.77 -1.67
C LEU A 295 8.91 -0.94 -1.16
N LEU A 296 9.72 -0.37 -2.06
CA LEU A 296 10.81 0.55 -1.68
C LEU A 296 10.26 1.83 -1.01
N ALA A 297 9.20 2.42 -1.54
CA ALA A 297 8.56 3.59 -0.95
C ALA A 297 8.10 3.29 0.50
N TRP A 298 7.43 2.16 0.72
CA TRP A 298 7.05 1.71 2.06
C TRP A 298 8.24 1.51 2.99
N LEU A 299 9.33 0.84 2.54
CA LEU A 299 10.53 0.65 3.36
C LEU A 299 11.21 1.97 3.73
N ASN A 300 11.24 2.93 2.80
CA ASN A 300 11.79 4.26 3.07
C ASN A 300 10.96 5.02 4.13
N LYS A 301 9.62 4.90 4.09
CA LYS A 301 8.76 5.46 5.13
C LYS A 301 9.07 4.82 6.48
N ARG A 302 9.14 3.49 6.53
CA ARG A 302 9.39 2.77 7.78
C ARG A 302 10.72 3.16 8.44
N LYS A 303 11.79 3.35 7.65
CA LYS A 303 13.08 3.83 8.17
C LYS A 303 13.01 5.20 8.88
N ARG A 304 12.08 6.06 8.46
CA ARG A 304 11.89 7.38 9.09
C ARG A 304 11.07 7.32 10.38
N MET A 305 10.41 6.20 10.63
CA MET A 305 9.56 5.98 11.82
C MET A 305 10.30 5.30 12.98
N GLY A 306 11.38 4.57 12.71
CA GLY A 306 12.26 3.93 13.69
C GLY A 306 13.51 4.73 13.92
#